data_cdca2478fc89cef7d3002192a166a53c
#
_entry.id   cdca2478fc89cef7d3002192a166a53c
#
_cell.length_a   1.000
_cell.length_b   1.000
_cell.length_c   1.000
_cell.angle_alpha   90.00
_cell.angle_beta   90.00
_cell.angle_gamma   90.00
#
_symmetry.space_group_name_H-M   'P 1'
#
loop_
_entity.id
_entity.type
_entity.pdbx_description
1 polymer ?
#
loop_
_entity_poly.entity_id
_entity_poly.type
_entity_poly.pdbx_seq_one_letter_code
_entity_poly.pdbx_strand_id
1 'polypeptide(L)'
;LHCLSACLEGDPSIAPYSARVAHRVLSCLRMEQMNCYLAGTELAGDFWRNLHAVLASAEQLGVAREPVEDRLLGETSESTLSGQYCMVLLLHLARPFTLSRAQFAAVNRWFARWREQAAVLSGPEESPKSRCLALDLSQDQPLHDKLGGARVGRWLSGKCVLRKMRERVELLAAGESPESLKLGSGLSSEACVELLNTLSENLKNPKKTTADLPGEGSSIALVAGLETIYRFLGGTRLKESVAPSSSFASRLSHEQIALFGHVARDTWENTEKLAEQWQLMRLKPGELQLTRPAGSGSVRLVLRSLLAIQLSQNVNCSLALVSSLHMRCDGSLC
;
A
#
# COMPACT_ATOMS: atom_id res chain seq x y z
N LEU A 1 -8.59 7.83 21.99
CA LEU A 1 -9.81 8.63 21.78
C LEU A 1 -10.41 9.17 23.09
N HIS A 2 -10.54 8.40 24.19
CA HIS A 2 -11.10 8.88 25.46
C HIS A 2 -10.44 10.15 25.99
N CYS A 3 -9.11 10.23 26.00
CA CYS A 3 -8.41 11.47 26.42
C CYS A 3 -8.77 12.67 25.53
N LEU A 4 -9.01 12.44 24.24
CA LEU A 4 -9.41 13.52 23.32
C LEU A 4 -10.85 13.99 23.61
N SER A 5 -11.76 13.06 23.96
CA SER A 5 -13.11 13.42 24.42
C SER A 5 -13.06 14.25 25.70
N ALA A 6 -12.25 13.87 26.69
CA ALA A 6 -12.07 14.65 27.91
C ALA A 6 -11.53 16.07 27.64
N CYS A 7 -10.61 16.22 26.64
CA CYS A 7 -10.18 17.55 26.20
C CYS A 7 -11.34 18.40 25.63
N LEU A 8 -12.24 17.77 24.85
CA LEU A 8 -13.42 18.44 24.27
C LEU A 8 -14.44 18.83 25.34
N GLU A 9 -14.57 18.03 26.39
CA GLU A 9 -15.42 18.30 27.56
C GLU A 9 -14.83 19.37 28.49
N GLY A 10 -13.59 19.78 28.24
CA GLY A 10 -12.94 20.83 29.03
C GLY A 10 -12.41 20.36 30.38
N ASP A 11 -12.10 19.07 30.54
CA ASP A 11 -11.48 18.54 31.77
C ASP A 11 -10.19 19.32 32.09
N PRO A 12 -10.13 20.05 33.22
CA PRO A 12 -9.01 20.93 33.54
C PRO A 12 -7.69 20.20 33.75
N SER A 13 -7.72 18.90 34.00
CA SER A 13 -6.51 18.08 34.19
C SER A 13 -5.80 17.78 32.86
N ILE A 14 -6.53 17.71 31.75
CA ILE A 14 -6.01 17.28 30.44
C ILE A 14 -6.11 18.39 29.36
N ALA A 15 -7.06 19.30 29.48
CA ALA A 15 -7.27 20.38 28.49
C ALA A 15 -6.01 21.20 28.17
N PRO A 16 -5.09 21.50 29.10
CA PRO A 16 -3.84 22.20 28.80
C PRO A 16 -2.89 21.43 27.86
N TYR A 17 -3.11 20.12 27.68
CA TYR A 17 -2.31 19.24 26.85
C TYR A 17 -3.01 18.82 25.56
N SER A 18 -4.10 19.46 25.18
CA SER A 18 -4.97 19.08 24.05
C SER A 18 -4.20 18.88 22.74
N ALA A 19 -3.26 19.79 22.40
CA ALA A 19 -2.44 19.64 21.19
C ALA A 19 -1.60 18.36 21.22
N ARG A 20 -0.95 18.08 22.35
CA ARG A 20 -0.11 16.89 22.51
C ARG A 20 -0.94 15.61 22.52
N VAL A 21 -2.10 15.63 23.17
CA VAL A 21 -3.03 14.49 23.21
C VAL A 21 -3.53 14.18 21.80
N ALA A 22 -4.08 15.16 21.10
CA ALA A 22 -4.58 14.99 19.74
C ALA A 22 -3.48 14.49 18.79
N HIS A 23 -2.29 15.09 18.84
CA HIS A 23 -1.15 14.67 18.04
C HIS A 23 -0.73 13.23 18.35
N ARG A 24 -0.68 12.83 19.62
CA ARG A 24 -0.33 11.47 20.05
C ARG A 24 -1.34 10.44 19.57
N VAL A 25 -2.65 10.73 19.62
CA VAL A 25 -3.69 9.84 19.09
C VAL A 25 -3.47 9.61 17.59
N LEU A 26 -3.20 10.68 16.85
CA LEU A 26 -2.94 10.57 15.41
C LEU A 26 -1.64 9.82 15.11
N SER A 27 -0.58 10.01 15.91
CA SER A 27 0.66 9.24 15.79
C SER A 27 0.44 7.74 16.02
N CYS A 28 -0.44 7.35 16.94
CA CYS A 28 -0.83 5.93 17.15
C CYS A 28 -1.57 5.37 15.93
N LEU A 29 -2.54 6.09 15.37
CA LEU A 29 -3.23 5.68 14.13
C LEU A 29 -2.27 5.55 12.95
N ARG A 30 -1.33 6.49 12.81
CA ARG A 30 -0.29 6.38 11.78
C ARG A 30 0.60 5.15 11.98
N MET A 31 0.95 4.81 13.22
CA MET A 31 1.71 3.60 13.52
C MET A 31 0.93 2.33 13.18
N GLU A 32 -0.37 2.30 13.47
CA GLU A 32 -1.28 1.23 13.03
C GLU A 32 -1.27 1.10 11.50
N GLN A 33 -1.48 2.20 10.78
CA GLN A 33 -1.43 2.23 9.31
C GLN A 33 -0.11 1.66 8.78
N MET A 34 1.02 2.10 9.32
CA MET A 34 2.33 1.63 8.90
C MET A 34 2.50 0.12 9.13
N ASN A 35 2.06 -0.38 10.28
CA ASN A 35 2.16 -1.80 10.62
C ASN A 35 1.28 -2.65 9.71
N CYS A 36 0.03 -2.24 9.46
CA CYS A 36 -0.85 -2.92 8.52
C CYS A 36 -0.25 -2.97 7.11
N TYR A 37 0.24 -1.84 6.58
CA TYR A 37 0.83 -1.81 5.24
C TYR A 37 2.13 -2.64 5.13
N LEU A 38 2.97 -2.64 6.16
CA LEU A 38 4.18 -3.48 6.21
C LEU A 38 3.84 -4.97 6.33
N ALA A 39 2.76 -5.30 7.01
CA ALA A 39 2.23 -6.66 7.11
C ALA A 39 1.49 -7.10 5.83
N GLY A 40 1.20 -6.17 4.91
CA GLY A 40 0.38 -6.45 3.73
C GLY A 40 -1.08 -6.67 4.07
N THR A 41 -1.61 -6.03 5.11
CA THR A 41 -3.01 -6.15 5.55
C THR A 41 -3.77 -4.85 5.33
N GLU A 42 -5.06 -4.96 5.04
CA GLU A 42 -5.95 -3.80 5.02
C GLU A 42 -6.10 -3.17 6.41
N LEU A 43 -6.47 -1.90 6.44
CA LEU A 43 -6.80 -1.18 7.66
C LEU A 43 -8.15 -1.65 8.21
N ALA A 44 -8.31 -1.59 9.53
CA ALA A 44 -9.59 -1.90 10.18
C ALA A 44 -10.73 -1.02 9.66
N GLY A 45 -11.95 -1.55 9.71
CA GLY A 45 -13.12 -0.91 9.09
C GLY A 45 -13.58 0.39 9.76
N ASP A 46 -12.96 0.85 10.83
CA ASP A 46 -13.24 2.12 11.50
C ASP A 46 -12.04 3.09 11.51
N PHE A 47 -10.96 2.71 10.87
CA PHE A 47 -9.71 3.46 10.86
C PHE A 47 -9.90 4.89 10.33
N TRP A 48 -10.54 5.05 9.19
CA TRP A 48 -10.72 6.36 8.55
C TRP A 48 -11.67 7.24 9.35
N ARG A 49 -12.74 6.68 9.89
CA ARG A 49 -13.66 7.39 10.79
C ARG A 49 -12.94 7.92 12.00
N ASN A 50 -12.11 7.10 12.65
CA ASN A 50 -11.32 7.50 13.80
C ASN A 50 -10.31 8.60 13.44
N LEU A 51 -9.63 8.48 12.29
CA LEU A 51 -8.69 9.48 11.79
C LEU A 51 -9.38 10.83 11.54
N HIS A 52 -10.54 10.81 10.91
CA HIS A 52 -11.34 12.01 10.62
C HIS A 52 -11.86 12.66 11.90
N ALA A 53 -12.31 11.84 12.87
CA ALA A 53 -12.77 12.34 14.16
C ALA A 53 -11.63 13.07 14.92
N VAL A 54 -10.41 12.55 14.87
CA VAL A 54 -9.25 13.22 15.49
C VAL A 54 -8.98 14.59 14.86
N LEU A 55 -9.03 14.70 13.53
CA LEU A 55 -8.87 15.99 12.84
C LEU A 55 -9.99 16.97 13.25
N ALA A 56 -11.25 16.54 13.18
CA ALA A 56 -12.39 17.37 13.55
C ALA A 56 -12.30 17.88 15.00
N SER A 57 -11.93 16.99 15.94
CA SER A 57 -11.72 17.36 17.34
C SER A 57 -10.58 18.37 17.53
N ALA A 58 -9.47 18.18 16.83
CA ALA A 58 -8.33 19.11 16.90
C ALA A 58 -8.64 20.46 16.28
N GLU A 59 -9.46 20.51 15.22
CA GLU A 59 -9.96 21.77 14.65
C GLU A 59 -10.92 22.48 15.62
N GLN A 60 -11.82 21.75 16.27
CA GLN A 60 -12.74 22.29 17.27
C GLN A 60 -11.97 22.87 18.49
N LEU A 61 -10.91 22.20 18.92
CA LEU A 61 -10.02 22.68 20.00
C LEU A 61 -9.08 23.81 19.58
N GLY A 62 -8.99 24.12 18.27
CA GLY A 62 -8.08 25.12 17.73
C GLY A 62 -6.61 24.68 17.65
N VAL A 63 -6.29 23.41 17.94
CA VAL A 63 -4.91 22.91 18.07
C VAL A 63 -4.39 22.16 16.83
N ALA A 64 -5.18 22.06 15.75
CA ALA A 64 -4.82 21.26 14.57
C ALA A 64 -3.52 21.71 13.88
N ARG A 65 -3.11 22.95 14.04
CA ARG A 65 -1.91 23.56 13.45
C ARG A 65 -0.82 23.90 14.46
N GLU A 66 -1.01 23.57 15.71
CA GLU A 66 0.03 23.77 16.73
C GLU A 66 1.17 22.79 16.50
N PRO A 67 2.43 23.25 16.49
CA PRO A 67 3.58 22.36 16.37
C PRO A 67 3.77 21.58 17.67
N VAL A 68 3.94 20.27 17.56
CA VAL A 68 4.15 19.35 18.68
C VAL A 68 5.38 18.49 18.42
N GLU A 69 6.28 18.42 19.39
CA GLU A 69 7.36 17.44 19.42
C GLU A 69 6.80 16.09 19.93
N ASP A 70 6.73 15.10 19.04
CA ASP A 70 6.31 13.74 19.39
C ASP A 70 7.33 12.72 18.92
N ARG A 71 8.02 12.09 19.86
CA ARG A 71 9.09 11.11 19.59
C ARG A 71 8.58 9.66 19.37
N LEU A 72 7.27 9.44 19.39
CA LEU A 72 6.70 8.08 19.30
C LEU A 72 7.15 7.35 18.03
N LEU A 73 7.24 8.07 16.92
CA LEU A 73 7.65 7.50 15.62
C LEU A 73 9.14 7.69 15.31
N GLY A 74 9.96 8.01 16.31
CA GLY A 74 11.39 8.25 16.14
C GLY A 74 11.71 9.56 15.40
N GLU A 75 10.72 10.44 15.23
CA GLU A 75 10.91 11.74 14.58
C GLU A 75 11.44 12.74 15.61
N THR A 76 12.46 13.47 15.21
CA THR A 76 13.12 14.49 16.08
C THR A 76 12.65 15.92 15.78
N SER A 77 11.79 16.09 14.75
CA SER A 77 11.28 17.41 14.36
C SER A 77 9.83 17.58 14.80
N GLU A 78 9.51 18.80 15.19
CA GLU A 78 8.13 19.19 15.41
C GLU A 78 7.27 18.95 14.17
N SER A 79 6.00 18.64 14.41
CA SER A 79 4.99 18.50 13.35
C SER A 79 3.64 18.94 13.84
N THR A 80 2.80 19.36 12.90
CA THR A 80 1.40 19.68 13.21
C THR A 80 0.53 18.45 13.07
N LEU A 81 -0.59 18.42 13.78
CA LEU A 81 -1.60 17.37 13.59
C LEU A 81 -2.09 17.35 12.12
N SER A 82 -2.34 18.52 11.53
CA SER A 82 -2.75 18.63 10.12
C SER A 82 -1.71 18.04 9.17
N GLY A 83 -0.42 18.27 9.41
CA GLY A 83 0.67 17.68 8.61
C GLY A 83 0.73 16.17 8.74
N GLN A 84 0.59 15.64 9.96
CA GLN A 84 0.53 14.19 10.20
C GLN A 84 -0.70 13.54 9.54
N TYR A 85 -1.86 14.21 9.62
CA TYR A 85 -3.08 13.76 8.93
C TYR A 85 -2.88 13.71 7.41
N CYS A 86 -2.31 14.76 6.82
CA CYS A 86 -1.95 14.76 5.39
C CYS A 86 -1.02 13.59 5.05
N MET A 87 -0.05 13.29 5.91
CA MET A 87 0.88 12.20 5.68
C MET A 87 0.18 10.84 5.64
N VAL A 88 -0.79 10.57 6.53
CA VAL A 88 -1.59 9.34 6.52
C VAL A 88 -2.32 9.17 5.18
N LEU A 89 -2.96 10.24 4.69
CA LEU A 89 -3.63 10.25 3.39
C LEU A 89 -2.66 10.04 2.22
N LEU A 90 -1.50 10.73 2.22
CA LEU A 90 -0.49 10.60 1.17
C LEU A 90 0.07 9.18 1.10
N LEU A 91 0.32 8.53 2.25
CA LEU A 91 0.77 7.14 2.29
C LEU A 91 -0.28 6.18 1.70
N HIS A 92 -1.56 6.40 1.98
CA HIS A 92 -2.63 5.61 1.36
C HIS A 92 -2.67 5.81 -0.16
N LEU A 93 -2.58 7.06 -0.62
CA LEU A 93 -2.54 7.40 -2.04
C LEU A 93 -1.32 6.83 -2.78
N ALA A 94 -0.24 6.58 -2.07
CA ALA A 94 0.95 5.92 -2.64
C ALA A 94 0.71 4.46 -3.06
N ARG A 95 -0.45 3.87 -2.73
CA ARG A 95 -0.79 2.46 -2.98
C ARG A 95 0.23 1.50 -2.37
N PRO A 96 0.28 1.41 -1.06
CA PRO A 96 1.33 0.71 -0.33
C PRO A 96 1.50 -0.75 -0.75
N PHE A 97 0.43 -1.44 -1.13
CA PHE A 97 0.43 -2.84 -1.55
C PHE A 97 1.05 -3.11 -2.93
N THR A 98 1.40 -2.05 -3.67
CA THR A 98 2.15 -2.13 -4.92
C THR A 98 3.63 -1.84 -4.75
N LEU A 99 4.06 -1.44 -3.56
CA LEU A 99 5.41 -1.02 -3.25
C LEU A 99 6.22 -2.16 -2.61
N SER A 100 7.48 -2.30 -3.01
CA SER A 100 8.41 -3.12 -2.26
C SER A 100 8.70 -2.50 -0.88
N ARG A 101 9.25 -3.27 0.06
CA ARG A 101 9.62 -2.75 1.39
C ARG A 101 10.59 -1.56 1.31
N ALA A 102 11.56 -1.60 0.40
CA ALA A 102 12.51 -0.50 0.21
C ALA A 102 11.82 0.76 -0.32
N GLN A 103 10.93 0.61 -1.31
CA GLN A 103 10.13 1.71 -1.85
C GLN A 103 9.20 2.30 -0.80
N PHE A 104 8.49 1.45 -0.03
CA PHE A 104 7.61 1.92 1.04
C PHE A 104 8.38 2.71 2.12
N ALA A 105 9.55 2.21 2.53
CA ALA A 105 10.41 2.90 3.48
C ALA A 105 10.90 4.26 2.95
N ALA A 106 11.23 4.34 1.66
CA ALA A 106 11.62 5.59 1.00
C ALA A 106 10.44 6.58 0.98
N VAL A 107 9.25 6.15 0.52
CA VAL A 107 8.04 6.97 0.45
C VAL A 107 7.64 7.49 1.83
N ASN A 108 7.68 6.64 2.86
CA ASN A 108 7.37 7.06 4.23
C ASN A 108 8.34 8.17 4.70
N ARG A 109 9.66 8.05 4.45
CA ARG A 109 10.63 9.10 4.78
C ARG A 109 10.40 10.39 3.99
N TRP A 110 10.07 10.29 2.70
CA TRP A 110 9.82 11.47 1.86
C TRP A 110 8.57 12.21 2.32
N PHE A 111 7.47 11.52 2.56
CA PHE A 111 6.23 12.13 3.02
C PHE A 111 6.33 12.66 4.45
N ALA A 112 7.09 12.01 5.35
CA ALA A 112 7.38 12.57 6.67
C ALA A 112 8.10 13.93 6.58
N ARG A 113 9.00 14.10 5.60
CA ARG A 113 9.72 15.36 5.37
C ARG A 113 8.86 16.41 4.68
N TRP A 114 7.90 15.99 3.85
CA TRP A 114 7.07 16.90 3.06
C TRP A 114 5.66 17.08 3.62
N ARG A 115 5.34 16.50 4.76
CA ARG A 115 3.99 16.51 5.33
C ARG A 115 3.41 17.91 5.52
N GLU A 116 4.23 18.88 5.97
CA GLU A 116 3.81 20.26 6.18
C GLU A 116 3.62 21.05 4.85
N GLN A 117 3.95 20.43 3.71
CA GLN A 117 3.71 21.00 2.38
C GLN A 117 2.36 20.56 1.77
N ALA A 118 1.71 19.58 2.34
CA ALA A 118 0.32 19.26 2.07
C ALA A 118 -0.58 20.04 3.03
N ALA A 119 -1.80 20.32 2.60
CA ALA A 119 -2.73 21.10 3.40
C ALA A 119 -4.14 20.53 3.35
N VAL A 120 -4.83 20.57 4.49
CA VAL A 120 -6.27 20.40 4.57
C VAL A 120 -6.93 21.77 4.50
N LEU A 121 -7.83 21.94 3.53
CA LEU A 121 -8.51 23.19 3.23
C LEU A 121 -10.01 23.06 3.59
N SER A 122 -10.63 24.14 4.02
CA SER A 122 -12.07 24.23 4.26
C SER A 122 -12.90 24.48 3.00
N GLY A 123 -12.26 24.75 1.86
CA GLY A 123 -12.86 24.95 0.55
C GLY A 123 -11.93 24.49 -0.56
N PRO A 124 -12.44 24.21 -1.77
CA PRO A 124 -11.61 23.86 -2.92
C PRO A 124 -10.76 25.09 -3.31
N GLU A 125 -9.52 24.84 -3.74
CA GLU A 125 -8.73 25.91 -4.35
C GLU A 125 -9.40 26.39 -5.64
N GLU A 126 -9.57 27.68 -5.82
CA GLU A 126 -10.23 28.28 -6.99
C GLU A 126 -9.45 28.10 -8.31
N SER A 127 -8.24 27.55 -8.26
CA SER A 127 -7.43 27.32 -9.45
C SER A 127 -7.89 26.08 -10.21
N PRO A 128 -8.27 26.19 -11.51
CA PRO A 128 -8.68 25.05 -12.32
C PRO A 128 -7.57 24.01 -12.54
N LYS A 129 -6.32 24.33 -12.23
CA LYS A 129 -5.16 23.43 -12.29
C LYS A 129 -4.88 22.73 -10.96
N SER A 130 -5.54 23.15 -9.88
CA SER A 130 -5.37 22.56 -8.55
C SER A 130 -6.40 21.45 -8.35
N ARG A 131 -5.98 20.20 -8.46
CA ARG A 131 -6.82 19.06 -8.11
C ARG A 131 -6.72 18.83 -6.61
N CYS A 132 -7.65 19.42 -5.87
CA CYS A 132 -7.86 19.07 -4.48
C CYS A 132 -8.71 17.80 -4.40
N LEU A 133 -8.36 16.91 -3.49
CA LEU A 133 -9.10 15.67 -3.25
C LEU A 133 -10.12 15.93 -2.13
N ALA A 134 -11.38 15.61 -2.39
CA ALA A 134 -12.46 15.82 -1.45
C ALA A 134 -12.38 14.84 -0.28
N LEU A 135 -12.67 15.33 0.92
CA LEU A 135 -12.69 14.58 2.17
C LEU A 135 -14.07 14.74 2.81
N ASP A 136 -14.73 13.64 3.08
CA ASP A 136 -15.94 13.61 3.92
C ASP A 136 -15.58 13.05 5.29
N LEU A 137 -15.48 13.93 6.28
CA LEU A 137 -15.09 13.54 7.64
C LEU A 137 -16.14 12.70 8.36
N SER A 138 -17.33 12.52 7.80
CA SER A 138 -18.40 11.67 8.33
C SER A 138 -18.33 10.23 7.85
N GLN A 139 -17.55 9.95 6.82
CA GLN A 139 -17.45 8.65 6.18
C GLN A 139 -16.21 7.87 6.66
N ASP A 140 -16.31 6.54 6.64
CA ASP A 140 -15.18 5.67 6.90
C ASP A 140 -14.39 5.36 5.62
N GLN A 141 -13.92 6.42 4.96
CA GLN A 141 -13.20 6.36 3.68
C GLN A 141 -12.09 7.41 3.64
N PRO A 142 -10.95 7.11 3.03
CA PRO A 142 -9.83 8.05 2.96
C PRO A 142 -10.14 9.30 2.14
N LEU A 143 -10.93 9.16 1.07
CA LEU A 143 -11.28 10.21 0.12
C LEU A 143 -12.72 10.03 -0.34
N HIS A 144 -13.37 11.14 -0.69
CA HIS A 144 -14.71 11.11 -1.24
C HIS A 144 -14.67 11.05 -2.78
N ASP A 145 -15.48 10.14 -3.35
CA ASP A 145 -15.46 9.84 -4.78
C ASP A 145 -16.15 10.88 -5.70
N LYS A 146 -17.00 11.74 -5.14
CA LYS A 146 -17.82 12.66 -5.93
C LYS A 146 -17.71 14.11 -5.47
N LEU A 147 -17.34 14.99 -6.40
CA LEU A 147 -17.38 16.45 -6.24
C LEU A 147 -18.80 17.03 -6.18
N GLY A 148 -19.83 16.22 -6.33
CA GLY A 148 -21.19 16.68 -6.49
C GLY A 148 -22.18 16.03 -5.54
N GLY A 149 -22.57 16.77 -4.51
CA GLY A 149 -23.75 16.50 -3.70
C GLY A 149 -23.47 15.81 -2.37
N ALA A 150 -23.52 16.53 -1.35
CA ALA A 150 -23.50 16.28 0.09
C ALA A 150 -22.13 16.47 0.77
N ARG A 151 -22.09 17.41 1.63
CA ARG A 151 -21.22 17.58 2.83
C ARG A 151 -19.73 17.22 2.67
N VAL A 152 -19.11 17.58 1.54
CA VAL A 152 -17.66 17.58 1.47
C VAL A 152 -17.17 18.63 2.47
N GLY A 153 -16.63 18.15 3.59
CA GLY A 153 -16.24 19.04 4.67
C GLY A 153 -14.87 19.64 4.51
N ARG A 154 -13.96 18.98 3.79
CA ARG A 154 -12.56 19.37 3.64
C ARG A 154 -11.99 18.93 2.31
N TRP A 155 -10.83 19.50 1.95
CA TRP A 155 -10.07 19.17 0.73
C TRP A 155 -8.60 18.98 1.06
N LEU A 156 -8.01 17.88 0.55
CA LEU A 156 -6.56 17.68 0.60
C LEU A 156 -5.92 18.34 -0.62
N SER A 157 -5.06 19.32 -0.39
CA SER A 157 -4.19 19.93 -1.39
C SER A 157 -2.80 19.30 -1.35
N GLY A 158 -2.45 18.57 -2.40
CA GLY A 158 -1.11 17.99 -2.60
C GLY A 158 -0.22 18.79 -3.55
N LYS A 159 -0.61 20.01 -3.94
CA LYS A 159 0.06 20.82 -4.98
C LYS A 159 1.56 21.05 -4.71
N CYS A 160 1.89 21.42 -3.47
CA CYS A 160 3.29 21.68 -3.11
C CYS A 160 4.10 20.37 -3.08
N VAL A 161 3.51 19.27 -2.65
CA VAL A 161 4.14 17.94 -2.68
C VAL A 161 4.41 17.51 -4.12
N LEU A 162 3.44 17.65 -5.03
CA LEU A 162 3.59 17.36 -6.45
C LEU A 162 4.68 18.22 -7.12
N ARG A 163 4.75 19.52 -6.78
CA ARG A 163 5.83 20.40 -7.24
C ARG A 163 7.18 19.89 -6.74
N LYS A 164 7.27 19.51 -5.48
CA LYS A 164 8.50 18.99 -4.88
C LYS A 164 8.96 17.70 -5.54
N MET A 165 8.05 16.77 -5.84
CA MET A 165 8.36 15.56 -6.58
C MET A 165 8.93 15.87 -7.96
N ARG A 166 8.32 16.80 -8.71
CA ARG A 166 8.80 17.20 -10.03
C ARG A 166 10.20 17.83 -9.97
N GLU A 167 10.43 18.77 -9.05
CA GLU A 167 11.76 19.35 -8.80
C GLU A 167 12.83 18.28 -8.56
N ARG A 168 12.49 17.23 -7.77
CA ARG A 168 13.43 16.13 -7.51
C ARG A 168 13.70 15.27 -8.74
N VAL A 169 12.69 15.00 -9.57
CA VAL A 169 12.86 14.28 -10.83
C VAL A 169 13.77 15.07 -11.79
N GLU A 170 13.57 16.38 -11.91
CA GLU A 170 14.39 17.26 -12.75
C GLU A 170 15.85 17.29 -12.29
N LEU A 171 16.12 17.38 -10.99
CA LEU A 171 17.46 17.38 -10.42
C LEU A 171 18.16 16.02 -10.57
N LEU A 172 17.44 14.91 -10.37
CA LEU A 172 17.97 13.56 -10.64
C LEU A 172 18.34 13.37 -12.11
N ALA A 173 17.52 13.87 -13.03
CA ALA A 173 17.81 13.86 -14.47
C ALA A 173 19.01 14.75 -14.85
N ALA A 174 19.29 15.78 -14.07
CA ALA A 174 20.48 16.63 -14.21
C ALA A 174 21.76 16.00 -13.62
N GLY A 175 21.67 14.80 -13.01
CA GLY A 175 22.81 14.07 -12.48
C GLY A 175 23.04 14.22 -10.97
N GLU A 176 22.14 14.87 -10.25
CA GLU A 176 22.21 14.93 -8.78
C GLU A 176 21.99 13.54 -8.17
N SER A 177 22.65 13.27 -7.05
CA SER A 177 22.48 11.98 -6.35
C SER A 177 21.22 11.96 -5.47
N PRO A 178 20.60 10.79 -5.23
CA PRO A 178 19.48 10.68 -4.30
C PRO A 178 19.82 11.17 -2.89
N GLU A 179 21.06 10.99 -2.44
CA GLU A 179 21.53 11.42 -1.11
C GLU A 179 21.58 12.95 -1.02
N SER A 180 22.16 13.64 -2.03
CA SER A 180 22.22 15.12 -2.06
C SER A 180 20.82 15.74 -2.02
N LEU A 181 19.87 15.09 -2.67
CA LEU A 181 18.46 15.48 -2.69
C LEU A 181 17.68 15.02 -1.45
N LYS A 182 18.35 14.39 -0.48
CA LYS A 182 17.74 13.83 0.73
C LYS A 182 16.67 12.78 0.46
N LEU A 183 16.80 12.03 -0.63
CA LEU A 183 15.92 10.89 -0.95
C LEU A 183 16.41 9.59 -0.31
N GLY A 184 17.66 9.57 0.16
CA GLY A 184 18.29 8.42 0.81
C GLY A 184 19.10 7.56 -0.17
N SER A 185 19.85 6.58 0.37
CA SER A 185 20.77 5.71 -0.39
C SER A 185 20.19 4.34 -0.75
N GLY A 186 18.93 4.09 -0.38
CA GLY A 186 18.33 2.76 -0.53
C GLY A 186 17.78 2.43 -1.92
N LEU A 187 17.76 3.40 -2.85
CA LEU A 187 17.25 3.28 -4.22
C LEU A 187 18.23 3.96 -5.18
N SER A 188 18.37 3.42 -6.40
CA SER A 188 19.12 4.10 -7.47
C SER A 188 18.40 5.37 -7.94
N SER A 189 19.10 6.23 -8.67
CA SER A 189 18.52 7.46 -9.27
C SER A 189 17.34 7.13 -10.17
N GLU A 190 17.47 6.11 -11.03
CA GLU A 190 16.40 5.65 -11.93
C GLU A 190 15.17 5.15 -11.15
N ALA A 191 15.39 4.34 -10.10
CA ALA A 191 14.33 3.83 -9.25
C ALA A 191 13.62 4.96 -8.47
N CYS A 192 14.36 6.01 -8.06
CA CYS A 192 13.77 7.21 -7.46
C CYS A 192 12.91 7.98 -8.45
N VAL A 193 13.37 8.17 -9.68
CA VAL A 193 12.61 8.85 -10.75
C VAL A 193 11.33 8.09 -11.06
N GLU A 194 11.41 6.78 -11.27
CA GLU A 194 10.23 5.92 -11.53
C GLU A 194 9.21 6.01 -10.39
N LEU A 195 9.69 5.90 -9.14
CA LEU A 195 8.84 5.95 -7.96
C LEU A 195 8.17 7.33 -7.79
N LEU A 196 8.93 8.44 -7.94
CA LEU A 196 8.40 9.80 -7.84
C LEU A 196 7.33 10.09 -8.91
N ASN A 197 7.55 9.61 -10.15
CA ASN A 197 6.57 9.72 -11.22
C ASN A 197 5.31 8.91 -10.92
N THR A 198 5.45 7.67 -10.45
CA THR A 198 4.33 6.80 -10.05
C THR A 198 3.51 7.46 -8.92
N LEU A 199 4.17 7.98 -7.89
CA LEU A 199 3.51 8.70 -6.79
C LEU A 199 2.77 9.95 -7.30
N SER A 200 3.40 10.72 -8.20
CA SER A 200 2.79 11.90 -8.79
C SER A 200 1.50 11.56 -9.56
N GLU A 201 1.51 10.47 -10.32
CA GLU A 201 0.32 10.01 -11.04
C GLU A 201 -0.76 9.47 -10.09
N ASN A 202 -0.39 8.75 -9.03
CA ASN A 202 -1.34 8.28 -8.02
C ASN A 202 -2.03 9.46 -7.30
N LEU A 203 -1.29 10.53 -6.97
CA LEU A 203 -1.84 11.74 -6.34
C LEU A 203 -2.75 12.54 -7.31
N LYS A 204 -2.41 12.61 -8.59
CA LYS A 204 -3.25 13.29 -9.59
C LYS A 204 -4.51 12.51 -9.93
N ASN A 205 -4.41 11.19 -9.96
CA ASN A 205 -5.46 10.30 -10.39
C ASN A 205 -5.64 9.18 -9.35
N PRO A 206 -6.20 9.49 -8.16
CA PRO A 206 -6.52 8.45 -7.21
C PRO A 206 -7.49 7.49 -7.90
N LYS A 207 -7.04 6.25 -8.12
CA LYS A 207 -7.97 5.23 -8.63
C LYS A 207 -9.02 5.08 -7.55
N LYS A 208 -10.27 5.13 -7.96
CA LYS A 208 -11.36 4.77 -7.07
C LYS A 208 -11.07 3.39 -6.51
N THR A 209 -11.05 3.28 -5.20
CA THR A 209 -11.31 2.01 -4.55
C THR A 209 -12.77 1.74 -4.86
N THR A 210 -13.05 1.18 -6.03
CA THR A 210 -14.41 0.82 -6.36
C THR A 210 -14.78 -0.30 -5.42
N ALA A 211 -15.71 0.02 -4.54
CA ALA A 211 -16.49 -0.97 -3.83
C ALA A 211 -16.83 -2.09 -4.81
N ASP A 212 -16.62 -3.29 -4.36
CA ASP A 212 -16.83 -4.53 -5.09
C ASP A 212 -18.07 -4.44 -5.99
N LEU A 213 -17.84 -4.28 -7.28
CA LEU A 213 -18.84 -4.79 -8.21
C LEU A 213 -18.76 -6.31 -8.04
N PRO A 214 -19.88 -6.98 -7.72
CA PRO A 214 -19.88 -8.41 -7.65
C PRO A 214 -19.40 -8.93 -8.99
N GLY A 215 -18.15 -9.38 -9.04
CA GLY A 215 -17.66 -10.21 -10.13
C GLY A 215 -18.53 -11.46 -10.10
N GLU A 216 -18.99 -11.89 -11.24
CA GLU A 216 -19.70 -13.14 -11.39
C GLU A 216 -18.82 -14.27 -10.88
N GLY A 217 -18.81 -14.61 -9.64
CA GLY A 217 -18.11 -15.66 -8.91
C GLY A 217 -17.39 -16.77 -9.71
N SER A 218 -16.82 -16.40 -10.84
CA SER A 218 -16.11 -17.29 -11.74
C SER A 218 -14.82 -17.76 -11.08
N SER A 219 -14.68 -19.06 -10.94
CA SER A 219 -13.46 -19.67 -10.46
C SER A 219 -12.38 -19.59 -11.54
N ILE A 220 -11.17 -19.27 -11.14
CA ILE A 220 -9.99 -19.17 -11.99
C ILE A 220 -8.92 -20.10 -11.46
N ALA A 221 -8.34 -20.90 -12.33
CA ALA A 221 -7.16 -21.68 -12.02
C ALA A 221 -5.91 -20.80 -12.14
N LEU A 222 -5.11 -20.75 -11.08
CA LEU A 222 -3.89 -19.96 -10.98
C LEU A 222 -2.71 -20.85 -10.64
N VAL A 223 -1.61 -20.66 -11.36
CA VAL A 223 -0.36 -21.39 -11.17
C VAL A 223 0.79 -20.42 -11.03
N ALA A 224 1.66 -20.62 -10.04
CA ALA A 224 2.86 -19.83 -9.84
C ALA A 224 4.12 -20.71 -9.84
N GLY A 225 5.26 -20.09 -10.15
CA GLY A 225 6.54 -20.76 -10.28
C GLY A 225 6.81 -21.21 -11.72
N LEU A 226 8.01 -20.87 -12.23
CA LEU A 226 8.33 -21.00 -13.65
C LEU A 226 8.17 -22.44 -14.19
N GLU A 227 8.63 -23.43 -13.43
CA GLU A 227 8.53 -24.83 -13.84
C GLU A 227 7.07 -25.31 -13.86
N THR A 228 6.28 -24.92 -12.85
CA THR A 228 4.87 -25.27 -12.74
C THR A 228 4.06 -24.60 -13.85
N ILE A 229 4.35 -23.33 -14.16
CA ILE A 229 3.75 -22.60 -15.27
C ILE A 229 4.08 -23.27 -16.60
N TYR A 230 5.34 -23.64 -16.84
CA TYR A 230 5.76 -24.30 -18.07
C TYR A 230 5.01 -25.61 -18.31
N ARG A 231 4.83 -26.40 -17.25
CA ARG A 231 4.04 -27.65 -17.30
C ARG A 231 2.57 -27.41 -17.53
N PHE A 232 2.02 -26.44 -16.82
CA PHE A 232 0.61 -26.06 -16.96
C PHE A 232 0.28 -25.60 -18.39
N LEU A 233 1.23 -25.01 -19.09
CA LEU A 233 1.14 -24.61 -20.49
C LEU A 233 1.37 -25.79 -21.49
N GLY A 234 1.47 -27.03 -21.00
CA GLY A 234 1.65 -28.21 -21.84
C GLY A 234 3.12 -28.56 -22.13
N GLY A 235 4.06 -27.93 -21.41
CA GLY A 235 5.49 -28.24 -21.50
C GLY A 235 5.83 -29.59 -20.87
N THR A 236 6.78 -30.30 -21.50
CA THR A 236 7.44 -31.46 -20.89
C THR A 236 8.45 -30.99 -19.84
N ARG A 237 8.87 -31.90 -18.94
CA ARG A 237 9.85 -31.58 -17.90
C ARG A 237 11.06 -30.82 -18.47
N LEU A 238 11.39 -29.66 -17.90
CA LEU A 238 12.65 -28.98 -18.20
C LEU A 238 13.76 -29.96 -17.85
N LYS A 239 14.60 -30.35 -18.83
CA LYS A 239 15.80 -31.11 -18.54
C LYS A 239 16.68 -30.23 -17.66
N GLU A 240 16.92 -30.66 -16.44
CA GLU A 240 18.00 -30.06 -15.64
C GLU A 240 19.26 -30.11 -16.51
N SER A 241 19.83 -28.96 -16.80
CA SER A 241 21.19 -28.89 -17.32
C SER A 241 22.06 -29.61 -16.30
N VAL A 242 22.52 -30.80 -16.64
CA VAL A 242 23.43 -31.58 -15.82
C VAL A 242 24.72 -30.75 -15.73
N ALA A 243 24.80 -29.86 -14.75
CA ALA A 243 26.08 -29.36 -14.29
C ALA A 243 26.87 -30.60 -13.83
N PRO A 244 28.17 -30.72 -14.14
CA PRO A 244 28.94 -31.89 -13.76
C PRO A 244 28.82 -32.06 -12.26
N SER A 245 28.23 -33.19 -11.85
CA SER A 245 27.96 -33.57 -10.49
C SER A 245 29.25 -33.59 -9.67
N SER A 246 29.54 -32.53 -8.98
CA SER A 246 30.44 -32.67 -7.84
C SER A 246 29.63 -33.38 -6.76
N SER A 247 30.16 -34.50 -6.27
CA SER A 247 29.56 -35.30 -5.19
C SER A 247 29.27 -34.52 -3.90
N PHE A 248 29.78 -33.30 -3.83
CA PHE A 248 29.61 -32.36 -2.76
C PHE A 248 28.28 -31.60 -2.83
N ALA A 249 27.83 -31.22 -4.03
CA ALA A 249 26.55 -30.52 -4.21
C ALA A 249 25.35 -31.44 -3.92
N SER A 250 25.46 -32.72 -4.17
CA SER A 250 24.37 -33.67 -3.87
C SER A 250 24.28 -33.99 -2.37
N ARG A 251 25.38 -33.94 -1.61
CA ARG A 251 25.36 -34.08 -0.14
C ARG A 251 24.75 -32.85 0.55
N LEU A 252 25.13 -31.64 0.13
CA LEU A 252 24.54 -30.40 0.66
C LEU A 252 23.04 -30.31 0.38
N SER A 253 22.57 -30.77 -0.76
CA SER A 253 21.14 -30.87 -1.04
C SER A 253 20.42 -31.81 -0.05
N HIS A 254 20.96 -32.96 0.27
CA HIS A 254 20.33 -33.89 1.21
C HIS A 254 20.29 -33.34 2.66
N GLU A 255 21.34 -32.68 3.12
CA GLU A 255 21.39 -32.08 4.46
C GLU A 255 20.51 -30.83 4.58
N GLN A 256 20.46 -29.99 3.54
CA GLN A 256 19.55 -28.86 3.51
C GLN A 256 18.08 -29.29 3.46
N ILE A 257 17.78 -30.38 2.78
CA ILE A 257 16.46 -31.00 2.73
C ILE A 257 16.04 -31.54 4.11
N ALA A 258 16.96 -32.19 4.83
CA ALA A 258 16.69 -32.70 6.17
C ALA A 258 16.51 -31.58 7.20
N LEU A 259 17.21 -30.44 7.04
CA LEU A 259 17.13 -29.27 7.94
C LEU A 259 15.95 -28.35 7.67
N PHE A 260 15.51 -28.21 6.43
CA PHE A 260 14.46 -27.25 6.03
C PHE A 260 13.15 -27.91 5.57
N GLY A 261 13.06 -29.21 5.62
CA GLY A 261 11.81 -29.97 5.53
C GLY A 261 11.11 -30.00 4.18
N HIS A 262 11.75 -29.62 3.08
CA HIS A 262 11.12 -29.66 1.75
C HIS A 262 12.06 -30.08 0.63
N VAL A 263 11.91 -31.31 0.19
CA VAL A 263 11.72 -31.61 -1.21
C VAL A 263 10.40 -32.36 -1.30
N ALA A 264 9.40 -31.73 -1.82
CA ALA A 264 8.29 -32.45 -2.37
C ALA A 264 8.82 -33.33 -3.52
N ARG A 265 9.27 -34.52 -3.21
CA ARG A 265 9.40 -35.60 -4.16
C ARG A 265 8.01 -36.10 -4.46
N ASP A 266 7.68 -35.98 -5.72
CA ASP A 266 6.72 -36.80 -6.40
C ASP A 266 5.26 -36.75 -5.99
N THR A 267 4.53 -35.93 -6.72
CA THR A 267 3.29 -36.42 -7.32
C THR A 267 3.06 -35.68 -8.63
N TRP A 268 3.74 -36.18 -9.66
CA TRP A 268 3.72 -35.65 -11.03
C TRP A 268 2.47 -36.04 -11.82
N GLU A 269 1.49 -36.70 -11.19
CA GLU A 269 0.40 -37.36 -11.88
C GLU A 269 -0.88 -36.54 -12.07
N ASN A 270 -0.98 -35.31 -11.51
CA ASN A 270 -2.22 -34.54 -11.70
C ASN A 270 -1.90 -33.06 -11.91
N THR A 271 -1.91 -32.61 -13.15
CA THR A 271 -1.78 -31.20 -13.54
C THR A 271 -2.88 -30.34 -12.89
N GLU A 272 -4.04 -30.91 -12.62
CA GLU A 272 -5.15 -30.26 -11.92
C GLU A 272 -4.84 -29.93 -10.45
N LYS A 273 -3.94 -30.71 -9.80
CA LYS A 273 -3.50 -30.44 -8.42
C LYS A 273 -2.45 -29.33 -8.29
N LEU A 274 -1.87 -28.89 -9.42
CA LEU A 274 -0.87 -27.82 -9.45
C LEU A 274 -1.49 -26.42 -9.46
N ALA A 275 -2.76 -26.32 -9.82
CA ALA A 275 -3.47 -25.05 -9.94
C ALA A 275 -4.29 -24.78 -8.68
N GLU A 276 -4.10 -23.60 -8.09
CA GLU A 276 -4.96 -23.11 -7.03
C GLU A 276 -6.21 -22.46 -7.63
N GLN A 277 -7.34 -22.65 -6.96
CA GLN A 277 -8.60 -22.03 -7.35
C GLN A 277 -8.75 -20.66 -6.68
N TRP A 278 -8.89 -19.63 -7.49
CA TRP A 278 -9.13 -18.26 -7.06
C TRP A 278 -10.46 -17.78 -7.59
N GLN A 279 -11.07 -16.83 -6.91
CA GLN A 279 -12.31 -16.19 -7.33
C GLN A 279 -12.00 -14.89 -8.07
N LEU A 280 -12.62 -14.70 -9.23
CA LEU A 280 -12.54 -13.45 -9.98
C LEU A 280 -13.46 -12.41 -9.32
N MET A 281 -12.84 -11.36 -8.80
CA MET A 281 -13.55 -10.21 -8.24
C MET A 281 -13.83 -9.15 -9.29
N ARG A 282 -12.88 -8.97 -10.22
CA ARG A 282 -12.97 -7.90 -11.22
C ARG A 282 -12.14 -8.23 -12.45
N LEU A 283 -12.72 -7.95 -13.62
CA LEU A 283 -12.05 -8.04 -14.91
C LEU A 283 -12.05 -6.65 -15.57
N LYS A 284 -10.87 -6.14 -15.88
CA LYS A 284 -10.66 -4.97 -16.73
C LYS A 284 -9.65 -5.31 -17.83
N PRO A 285 -9.65 -4.62 -18.96
CA PRO A 285 -8.59 -4.79 -19.95
C PRO A 285 -7.20 -4.62 -19.31
N GLY A 286 -6.40 -5.69 -19.35
CA GLY A 286 -5.04 -5.71 -18.79
C GLY A 286 -4.93 -5.79 -17.26
N GLU A 287 -6.02 -5.87 -16.51
CA GLU A 287 -6.00 -5.95 -15.04
C GLU A 287 -7.05 -6.95 -14.53
N LEU A 288 -6.60 -7.92 -13.73
CA LEU A 288 -7.46 -8.90 -13.05
C LEU A 288 -7.34 -8.68 -11.54
N GLN A 289 -8.48 -8.67 -10.86
CA GLN A 289 -8.50 -8.71 -9.39
C GLN A 289 -9.06 -10.07 -8.95
N LEU A 290 -8.25 -10.80 -8.20
CA LEU A 290 -8.54 -12.15 -7.74
C LEU A 290 -8.56 -12.18 -6.23
N THR A 291 -9.35 -13.07 -5.64
CA THR A 291 -9.32 -13.33 -4.20
C THR A 291 -9.25 -14.82 -3.92
N ARG A 292 -8.57 -15.15 -2.82
CA ARG A 292 -8.45 -16.50 -2.29
C ARG A 292 -8.91 -16.51 -0.83
N PRO A 293 -9.81 -17.41 -0.42
CA PRO A 293 -10.27 -17.53 0.96
C PRO A 293 -9.11 -17.77 1.94
N ALA A 294 -9.29 -17.34 3.18
CA ALA A 294 -8.34 -17.59 4.26
C ALA A 294 -8.08 -19.09 4.44
N GLY A 295 -6.81 -19.45 4.68
CA GLY A 295 -6.41 -20.84 4.94
C GLY A 295 -6.43 -21.77 3.73
N SER A 296 -6.86 -21.32 2.55
CA SER A 296 -6.80 -22.09 1.31
C SER A 296 -5.54 -21.73 0.52
N GLY A 297 -4.85 -22.73 0.01
CA GLY A 297 -3.72 -22.57 -0.88
C GLY A 297 -2.35 -22.77 -0.24
N SER A 298 -1.44 -23.30 -1.05
CA SER A 298 -0.07 -23.67 -0.68
C SER A 298 0.98 -22.76 -1.32
N VAL A 299 0.61 -21.99 -2.33
CA VAL A 299 1.54 -21.18 -3.12
C VAL A 299 1.78 -19.84 -2.44
N ARG A 300 3.06 -19.53 -2.18
CA ARG A 300 3.47 -18.21 -1.69
C ARG A 300 3.63 -17.25 -2.86
N LEU A 301 2.76 -16.26 -2.93
CA LEU A 301 2.86 -15.18 -3.90
C LEU A 301 3.69 -14.02 -3.36
N VAL A 302 4.41 -13.34 -4.25
CA VAL A 302 5.11 -12.09 -3.97
C VAL A 302 4.86 -11.10 -5.12
N LEU A 303 5.04 -9.82 -4.85
CA LEU A 303 4.95 -8.79 -5.89
C LEU A 303 5.90 -9.11 -7.06
N ARG A 304 5.42 -8.88 -8.28
CA ARG A 304 6.12 -9.16 -9.56
C ARG A 304 6.35 -10.65 -9.85
N SER A 305 5.73 -11.57 -9.10
CA SER A 305 5.70 -12.99 -9.50
C SER A 305 4.97 -13.16 -10.82
N LEU A 306 5.53 -14.01 -11.69
CA LEU A 306 4.87 -14.47 -12.90
C LEU A 306 3.84 -15.55 -12.53
N LEU A 307 2.66 -15.45 -13.10
CA LEU A 307 1.55 -16.37 -12.94
C LEU A 307 1.07 -16.87 -14.31
N ALA A 308 0.59 -18.11 -14.38
CA ALA A 308 -0.31 -18.54 -15.44
C ALA A 308 -1.74 -18.60 -14.90
N ILE A 309 -2.67 -18.08 -15.66
CA ILE A 309 -4.07 -17.96 -15.29
C ILE A 309 -4.92 -18.58 -16.38
N GLN A 310 -5.87 -19.43 -15.98
CA GLN A 310 -6.85 -20.04 -16.87
C GLN A 310 -8.26 -19.71 -16.36
N LEU A 311 -9.01 -19.00 -17.18
CA LEU A 311 -10.44 -18.76 -16.94
C LEU A 311 -11.19 -20.09 -17.17
N SER A 312 -12.04 -20.49 -16.24
CA SER A 312 -12.74 -21.77 -16.20
C SER A 312 -13.54 -22.12 -17.47
N GLN A 313 -13.76 -21.17 -18.36
CA GLN A 313 -14.48 -21.36 -19.63
C GLN A 313 -13.56 -21.36 -20.86
N ASN A 314 -12.28 -21.09 -20.71
CA ASN A 314 -11.34 -20.99 -21.84
C ASN A 314 -10.25 -22.05 -21.76
N VAL A 315 -9.95 -22.68 -22.90
CA VAL A 315 -8.79 -23.56 -23.05
C VAL A 315 -7.48 -22.77 -23.00
N ASN A 316 -7.53 -21.46 -23.22
CA ASN A 316 -6.35 -20.60 -23.33
C ASN A 316 -5.90 -20.11 -21.94
N CYS A 317 -4.61 -20.30 -21.68
CA CYS A 317 -3.93 -19.72 -20.51
C CYS A 317 -3.36 -18.34 -20.85
N SER A 318 -3.42 -17.44 -19.89
CA SER A 318 -2.79 -16.11 -19.98
C SER A 318 -1.67 -15.99 -18.94
N LEU A 319 -0.60 -15.31 -19.32
CA LEU A 319 0.45 -14.95 -18.37
C LEU A 319 0.15 -13.59 -17.74
N ALA A 320 0.36 -13.47 -16.44
CA ALA A 320 0.15 -12.26 -15.68
C ALA A 320 1.28 -12.02 -14.67
N LEU A 321 1.43 -10.79 -14.22
CA LEU A 321 2.34 -10.41 -13.16
C LEU A 321 1.54 -9.89 -11.95
N VAL A 322 1.95 -10.31 -10.77
CA VAL A 322 1.38 -9.78 -9.52
C VAL A 322 1.77 -8.32 -9.38
N SER A 323 0.82 -7.41 -9.53
CA SER A 323 1.02 -5.96 -9.38
C SER A 323 0.68 -5.43 -8.00
N SER A 324 -0.19 -6.12 -7.26
CA SER A 324 -0.60 -5.79 -5.88
C SER A 324 -0.91 -7.07 -5.13
N LEU A 325 -0.60 -7.11 -3.86
CA LEU A 325 -0.89 -8.27 -3.01
C LEU A 325 -1.16 -7.78 -1.58
N HIS A 326 -2.33 -8.12 -1.05
CA HIS A 326 -2.68 -7.80 0.33
C HIS A 326 -3.70 -8.78 0.90
N MET A 327 -3.74 -8.85 2.22
CA MET A 327 -4.72 -9.62 2.97
C MET A 327 -5.84 -8.70 3.43
N ARG A 328 -7.08 -9.08 3.16
CA ARG A 328 -8.27 -8.36 3.60
C ARG A 328 -8.55 -8.61 5.08
N CYS A 329 -9.44 -7.81 5.67
CA CYS A 329 -9.83 -7.93 7.08
C CYS A 329 -10.44 -9.30 7.41
N ASP A 330 -11.07 -9.99 6.44
CA ASP A 330 -11.61 -11.34 6.58
C ASP A 330 -10.55 -12.45 6.46
N GLY A 331 -9.27 -12.08 6.29
CA GLY A 331 -8.16 -13.00 6.10
C GLY A 331 -8.02 -13.54 4.68
N SER A 332 -8.87 -13.13 3.74
CA SER A 332 -8.72 -13.51 2.32
C SER A 332 -7.54 -12.76 1.69
N LEU A 333 -6.83 -13.42 0.76
CA LEU A 333 -5.73 -12.83 0.01
C LEU A 333 -6.27 -12.24 -1.31
N CYS A 334 -5.87 -11.00 -1.61
CA CYS A 334 -6.28 -10.28 -2.81
C CYS A 334 -5.06 -9.76 -3.59
#